data_053d813b7bd8332aa568c1e27a2a8835
#
_entry.id   053d813b7bd8332aa568c1e27a2a8835
#
_cell.length_a   1.000
_cell.length_b   1.000
_cell.length_c   1.000
_cell.angle_alpha   90.00
_cell.angle_beta   90.00
_cell.angle_gamma   90.00
#
_symmetry.space_group_name_H-M   'P 1'
#
loop_
_entity.id
_entity.type
_entity.pdbx_description
1 polymer ?
#
loop_
_entity_poly.entity_id
_entity_poly.type
_entity_poly.pdbx_seq_one_letter_code
_entity_poly.pdbx_strand_id
1 'polypeptide(L)'
;METVKITAATAQEALEEVREKLGPEAVVLNVRQLSANGVAKLWSKPRVEVQAGRPEARPNEKEALKQIAGKVEQLERELHARPQPAAVGPNFPPKLLGMMREAHGEKNGCGLSPAVKILEGMGLLPSHSRWLSGIARNHLGGTKPRNTGEEMGQVRDALTDYCHDVAVRHELPGNPARILVGTPGTGKTTTLCKWITRESLSGNQPVRVWRLDGPSPNTAEFLNVHGELLQVPVERTFDNADKVPVDTLKFVDLPGVAAGDTAGLEELGRQLRFFAPAQVLLTLNVAYDLGTLLSHARFFSALPLSGLVLTHMDEEPRLSKCWNLMLGTQLPVVHLSGGQNVPGDFRPGLPEQLFDDWLTGEEGA
;
A
#
# COMPACT_ATOMS: atom_id res chain seq x y z
N MET A 1 -36.94 0.29 8.63
CA MET A 1 -36.65 -1.08 8.16
C MET A 1 -37.30 -2.06 9.14
N GLU A 2 -38.29 -2.79 8.72
CA GLU A 2 -38.95 -3.81 9.55
C GLU A 2 -38.05 -5.05 9.61
N THR A 3 -37.61 -5.43 10.80
CA THR A 3 -36.71 -6.57 11.00
C THR A 3 -37.37 -7.66 11.80
N VAL A 4 -37.23 -8.91 11.37
CA VAL A 4 -37.79 -10.09 12.04
C VAL A 4 -36.64 -11.03 12.41
N LYS A 5 -36.75 -11.62 13.60
CA LYS A 5 -35.84 -12.69 14.06
C LYS A 5 -36.58 -14.03 14.02
N ILE A 6 -36.01 -15.00 13.39
CA ILE A 6 -36.55 -16.34 13.21
C ILE A 6 -35.55 -17.36 13.72
N THR A 7 -36.06 -18.36 14.48
CA THR A 7 -35.24 -19.42 15.05
C THR A 7 -35.77 -20.76 14.57
N ALA A 8 -34.99 -21.50 13.81
CA ALA A 8 -35.36 -22.80 13.24
C ALA A 8 -34.33 -23.90 13.56
N ALA A 9 -34.64 -25.14 13.23
CA ALA A 9 -33.72 -26.25 13.41
C ALA A 9 -32.59 -26.25 12.38
N THR A 10 -32.84 -25.70 11.19
CA THR A 10 -31.87 -25.61 10.11
C THR A 10 -31.87 -24.20 9.51
N ALA A 11 -30.77 -23.80 8.86
CA ALA A 11 -30.68 -22.52 8.17
C ALA A 11 -31.68 -22.44 7.00
N GLN A 12 -31.99 -23.57 6.37
CA GLN A 12 -32.90 -23.63 5.24
C GLN A 12 -34.35 -23.38 5.69
N GLU A 13 -34.81 -24.02 6.78
CA GLU A 13 -36.13 -23.75 7.37
C GLU A 13 -36.26 -22.29 7.82
N ALA A 14 -35.20 -21.71 8.41
CA ALA A 14 -35.20 -20.32 8.81
C ALA A 14 -35.35 -19.37 7.59
N LEU A 15 -34.71 -19.66 6.48
CA LEU A 15 -34.79 -18.87 5.24
C LEU A 15 -36.17 -18.98 4.56
N GLU A 16 -36.80 -20.17 4.60
CA GLU A 16 -38.16 -20.38 4.09
C GLU A 16 -39.16 -19.56 4.89
N GLU A 17 -39.05 -19.58 6.22
CA GLU A 17 -39.91 -18.80 7.12
C GLU A 17 -39.66 -17.26 6.98
N VAL A 18 -38.42 -16.83 6.69
CA VAL A 18 -38.10 -15.44 6.36
C VAL A 18 -38.83 -15.00 5.07
N ARG A 19 -38.80 -15.85 4.03
CA ARG A 19 -39.46 -15.55 2.75
C ARG A 19 -40.98 -15.52 2.87
N GLU A 20 -41.53 -16.38 3.72
CA GLU A 20 -42.97 -16.43 3.96
C GLU A 20 -43.45 -15.15 4.72
N LYS A 21 -42.68 -14.69 5.72
CA LYS A 21 -43.05 -13.52 6.55
C LYS A 21 -42.73 -12.17 5.92
N LEU A 22 -41.59 -12.04 5.24
CA LEU A 22 -41.10 -10.78 4.70
C LEU A 22 -41.18 -10.66 3.16
N GLY A 23 -41.54 -11.79 2.49
CA GLY A 23 -41.62 -11.85 1.03
C GLY A 23 -40.27 -12.19 0.37
N PRO A 24 -40.29 -12.36 -0.99
CA PRO A 24 -39.09 -12.79 -1.75
C PRO A 24 -37.95 -11.78 -1.76
N GLU A 25 -38.23 -10.50 -1.47
CA GLU A 25 -37.25 -9.39 -1.41
C GLU A 25 -36.57 -9.24 -0.06
N ALA A 26 -36.80 -10.17 0.88
CA ALA A 26 -36.19 -10.13 2.20
C ALA A 26 -34.67 -10.31 2.15
N VAL A 27 -33.94 -9.45 2.85
CA VAL A 27 -32.49 -9.51 2.96
C VAL A 27 -32.09 -10.03 4.34
N VAL A 28 -31.26 -11.07 4.36
CA VAL A 28 -30.70 -11.62 5.60
C VAL A 28 -29.62 -10.69 6.11
N LEU A 29 -29.77 -10.21 7.34
CA LEU A 29 -28.86 -9.27 7.99
C LEU A 29 -27.84 -9.97 8.88
N ASN A 30 -28.24 -11.06 9.53
CA ASN A 30 -27.38 -11.80 10.44
C ASN A 30 -27.85 -13.24 10.59
N VAL A 31 -26.91 -14.17 10.77
CA VAL A 31 -27.16 -15.60 11.05
C VAL A 31 -26.32 -16.00 12.26
N ARG A 32 -26.95 -16.53 13.30
CA ARG A 32 -26.24 -17.03 14.49
C ARG A 32 -26.66 -18.45 14.81
N GLN A 33 -25.70 -19.29 15.14
CA GLN A 33 -25.96 -20.62 15.67
C GLN A 33 -26.15 -20.53 17.19
N LEU A 34 -27.30 -20.95 17.69
CA LEU A 34 -27.61 -20.99 19.10
C LEU A 34 -27.14 -22.32 19.70
N SER A 35 -26.13 -22.25 20.56
CA SER A 35 -25.70 -23.38 21.37
C SER A 35 -26.48 -23.43 22.67
N ALA A 36 -26.97 -24.60 23.05
CA ALA A 36 -27.61 -24.79 24.34
C ALA A 36 -26.59 -24.62 25.48
N ASN A 37 -26.96 -23.87 26.49
CA ASN A 37 -26.15 -23.66 27.70
C ASN A 37 -26.50 -24.74 28.75
N GLY A 38 -25.48 -25.24 29.49
CA GLY A 38 -25.66 -26.17 30.62
C GLY A 38 -25.91 -27.65 30.21
N VAL A 39 -26.60 -28.40 31.09
CA VAL A 39 -26.83 -29.86 30.95
C VAL A 39 -27.69 -30.21 29.74
N ALA A 40 -28.45 -29.27 29.20
CA ALA A 40 -29.24 -29.41 27.99
C ALA A 40 -28.40 -29.63 26.72
N LYS A 41 -27.10 -29.39 26.76
CA LYS A 41 -26.16 -29.55 25.65
C LYS A 41 -26.06 -31.01 25.14
N LEU A 42 -26.43 -31.97 25.97
CA LEU A 42 -26.36 -33.40 25.64
C LEU A 42 -27.58 -33.94 24.85
N TRP A 43 -28.70 -33.21 24.84
CA TRP A 43 -29.98 -33.69 24.32
C TRP A 43 -30.67 -32.73 23.33
N SER A 44 -30.19 -31.52 23.14
CA SER A 44 -30.80 -30.54 22.24
C SER A 44 -30.02 -30.43 20.91
N LYS A 45 -30.76 -30.47 19.81
CA LYS A 45 -30.20 -30.19 18.47
C LYS A 45 -29.83 -28.69 18.37
N PRO A 46 -28.74 -28.35 17.71
CA PRO A 46 -28.38 -26.94 17.49
C PRO A 46 -29.50 -26.22 16.71
N ARG A 47 -29.81 -24.99 17.06
CA ARG A 47 -30.78 -24.15 16.37
C ARG A 47 -30.07 -22.97 15.72
N VAL A 48 -30.62 -22.44 14.63
CA VAL A 48 -30.09 -21.29 13.91
C VAL A 48 -31.06 -20.12 14.08
N GLU A 49 -30.58 -18.98 14.51
CA GLU A 49 -31.30 -17.72 14.52
C GLU A 49 -30.91 -16.90 13.30
N VAL A 50 -31.90 -16.52 12.48
CA VAL A 50 -31.72 -15.67 11.33
C VAL A 50 -32.43 -14.35 11.58
N GLN A 51 -31.73 -13.24 11.45
CA GLN A 51 -32.29 -11.89 11.47
C GLN A 51 -32.38 -11.39 10.02
N ALA A 52 -33.59 -11.11 9.56
CA ALA A 52 -33.86 -10.60 8.23
C ALA A 52 -34.70 -9.31 8.27
N GLY A 53 -34.58 -8.51 7.27
CA GLY A 53 -35.31 -7.26 7.12
C GLY A 53 -35.85 -7.06 5.71
N ARG A 54 -36.94 -6.31 5.61
CA ARG A 54 -37.45 -5.87 4.31
C ARG A 54 -36.76 -4.57 3.91
N PRO A 55 -36.13 -4.47 2.74
CA PRO A 55 -35.60 -3.20 2.26
C PRO A 55 -36.76 -2.22 2.07
N GLU A 56 -36.60 -0.99 2.53
CA GLU A 56 -37.55 0.07 2.22
C GLU A 56 -37.61 0.27 0.72
N ALA A 57 -38.80 0.50 0.18
CA ALA A 57 -39.00 0.75 -1.25
C ALA A 57 -38.00 1.82 -1.72
N ARG A 58 -37.22 1.50 -2.75
CA ARG A 58 -36.23 2.44 -3.32
C ARG A 58 -36.95 3.74 -3.65
N PRO A 59 -36.46 4.89 -3.19
CA PRO A 59 -37.00 6.18 -3.61
C PRO A 59 -36.94 6.25 -5.13
N ASN A 60 -37.98 6.86 -5.73
CA ASN A 60 -38.14 6.99 -7.18
C ASN A 60 -36.78 7.44 -7.79
N GLU A 61 -36.25 6.66 -8.71
CA GLU A 61 -34.90 6.83 -9.27
C GLU A 61 -34.61 8.26 -9.76
N LYS A 62 -35.70 8.94 -10.25
CA LYS A 62 -35.68 10.36 -10.66
C LYS A 62 -35.48 11.32 -9.46
N GLU A 63 -36.01 11.00 -8.30
CA GLU A 63 -35.87 11.83 -7.11
C GLU A 63 -34.50 11.64 -6.46
N ALA A 64 -33.97 10.40 -6.44
CA ALA A 64 -32.63 10.10 -6.01
C ALA A 64 -31.58 10.78 -6.90
N LEU A 65 -31.75 10.74 -8.22
CA LEU A 65 -30.88 11.45 -9.17
C LEU A 65 -30.92 12.96 -8.98
N LYS A 66 -32.11 13.57 -8.72
CA LYS A 66 -32.21 14.99 -8.39
C LYS A 66 -31.49 15.37 -7.08
N GLN A 67 -31.61 14.53 -6.05
CA GLN A 67 -30.91 14.76 -4.79
C GLN A 67 -29.40 14.62 -4.93
N ILE A 68 -28.94 13.63 -5.73
CA ILE A 68 -27.51 13.45 -6.03
C ILE A 68 -26.98 14.65 -6.83
N ALA A 69 -27.71 15.10 -7.88
CA ALA A 69 -27.33 16.26 -8.68
C ALA A 69 -27.24 17.54 -7.82
N GLY A 70 -28.21 17.79 -6.94
CA GLY A 70 -28.16 18.93 -6.01
C GLY A 70 -27.00 18.87 -5.03
N LYS A 71 -26.65 17.66 -4.57
CA LYS A 71 -25.52 17.45 -3.66
C LYS A 71 -24.17 17.60 -4.36
N VAL A 72 -24.07 17.20 -5.63
CA VAL A 72 -22.89 17.42 -6.46
C VAL A 72 -22.67 18.91 -6.71
N GLU A 73 -23.72 19.66 -7.09
CA GLU A 73 -23.62 21.13 -7.26
C GLU A 73 -23.25 21.85 -5.95
N GLN A 74 -23.73 21.36 -4.81
CA GLN A 74 -23.37 21.92 -3.50
C GLN A 74 -21.88 21.64 -3.19
N LEU A 75 -21.42 20.41 -3.43
CA LEU A 75 -20.02 20.02 -3.24
C LEU A 75 -19.08 20.77 -4.17
N GLU A 76 -19.49 21.01 -5.44
CA GLU A 76 -18.72 21.81 -6.38
C GLU A 76 -18.60 23.27 -5.91
N ARG A 77 -19.70 23.88 -5.40
CA ARG A 77 -19.64 25.23 -4.81
C ARG A 77 -18.76 25.28 -3.57
N GLU A 78 -18.83 24.27 -2.69
CA GLU A 78 -17.97 24.17 -1.50
C GLU A 78 -16.50 23.95 -1.87
N LEU A 79 -16.21 23.19 -2.95
CA LEU A 79 -14.86 22.99 -3.46
C LEU A 79 -14.27 24.28 -4.03
N HIS A 80 -15.08 25.10 -4.74
CA HIS A 80 -14.67 26.38 -5.30
C HIS A 80 -14.62 27.50 -4.24
N ALA A 81 -15.39 27.39 -3.16
CA ALA A 81 -15.41 28.33 -2.05
C ALA A 81 -14.33 28.05 -0.99
N ARG A 82 -13.74 26.85 -0.98
CA ARG A 82 -12.57 26.58 -0.15
C ARG A 82 -11.40 27.37 -0.72
N PRO A 83 -10.74 28.25 0.07
CA PRO A 83 -9.43 28.76 -0.34
C PRO A 83 -8.61 27.51 -0.67
N GLN A 84 -8.10 27.43 -1.90
CA GLN A 84 -7.17 26.36 -2.27
C GLN A 84 -6.17 26.26 -1.13
N PRO A 85 -6.02 25.09 -0.47
CA PRO A 85 -4.97 24.96 0.53
C PRO A 85 -3.71 25.38 -0.18
N ALA A 86 -3.06 26.44 0.32
CA ALA A 86 -1.80 26.92 -0.22
C ALA A 86 -1.00 25.65 -0.48
N ALA A 87 -0.58 25.45 -1.73
CA ALA A 87 0.02 24.20 -2.19
C ALA A 87 1.09 23.83 -1.16
N VAL A 88 0.73 22.95 -0.24
CA VAL A 88 1.65 22.40 0.75
C VAL A 88 2.50 21.47 -0.09
N GLY A 89 3.51 22.07 -0.71
CA GLY A 89 4.53 21.34 -1.42
C GLY A 89 5.04 20.23 -0.48
N PRO A 90 5.41 19.08 -1.00
CA PRO A 90 6.01 18.03 -0.20
C PRO A 90 7.08 18.65 0.69
N ASN A 91 7.08 18.30 1.98
CA ASN A 91 8.11 18.75 2.93
C ASN A 91 9.41 18.04 2.56
N PHE A 92 10.12 18.61 1.60
CA PHE A 92 11.41 18.10 1.20
C PHE A 92 12.44 18.37 2.29
N PRO A 93 13.38 17.46 2.53
CA PRO A 93 14.50 17.70 3.43
C PRO A 93 15.21 19.02 3.10
N PRO A 94 15.75 19.74 4.11
CA PRO A 94 16.36 21.06 3.90
C PRO A 94 17.43 21.10 2.80
N LYS A 95 18.18 20.01 2.63
CA LYS A 95 19.21 19.87 1.57
C LYS A 95 18.58 19.82 0.18
N LEU A 96 17.45 19.14 0.02
CA LEU A 96 16.72 19.07 -1.25
C LEU A 96 16.04 20.39 -1.56
N LEU A 97 15.47 21.07 -0.53
CA LEU A 97 14.96 22.44 -0.67
C LEU A 97 16.06 23.42 -1.07
N GLY A 98 17.30 23.23 -0.58
CA GLY A 98 18.47 23.98 -1.02
C GLY A 98 18.77 23.77 -2.50
N MET A 99 18.88 22.52 -2.93
CA MET A 99 19.11 22.15 -4.33
C MET A 99 17.97 22.62 -5.26
N MET A 100 16.72 22.53 -4.79
CA MET A 100 15.56 23.07 -5.53
C MET A 100 15.58 24.59 -5.62
N ARG A 101 16.07 25.32 -4.59
CA ARG A 101 16.24 26.78 -4.61
C ARG A 101 17.39 27.19 -5.52
N GLU A 102 18.49 26.47 -5.52
CA GLU A 102 19.63 26.71 -6.43
C GLU A 102 19.21 26.51 -7.90
N ALA A 103 18.42 25.45 -8.20
CA ALA A 103 17.81 25.25 -9.50
C ALA A 103 16.78 26.35 -9.88
N HIS A 104 16.21 27.08 -8.90
CA HIS A 104 15.31 28.22 -9.12
C HIS A 104 16.05 29.55 -9.22
N GLY A 105 17.30 29.64 -8.76
CA GLY A 105 18.08 30.90 -8.68
C GLY A 105 18.62 31.38 -10.01
N GLU A 106 18.64 30.53 -11.04
CA GLU A 106 19.03 30.94 -12.37
C GLU A 106 17.90 31.69 -13.10
N LYS A 107 17.93 33.00 -12.95
CA LYS A 107 17.22 33.99 -13.78
C LYS A 107 17.79 33.96 -15.20
N ASN A 108 17.56 32.94 -15.95
CA ASN A 108 17.69 32.96 -17.41
C ASN A 108 16.78 31.92 -18.00
N GLY A 109 15.88 32.35 -18.85
CA GLY A 109 14.82 31.68 -19.59
C GLY A 109 15.07 30.31 -20.15
N CYS A 110 15.38 29.35 -19.31
CA CYS A 110 15.52 27.96 -19.71
C CYS A 110 14.24 27.21 -19.33
N GLY A 111 13.32 27.08 -20.28
CA GLY A 111 12.17 26.17 -20.16
C GLY A 111 12.69 24.77 -19.87
N LEU A 112 11.81 23.89 -19.35
CA LEU A 112 12.10 22.46 -19.19
C LEU A 112 12.66 21.90 -20.51
N SER A 113 13.65 21.02 -20.39
CA SER A 113 14.22 20.33 -21.54
C SER A 113 13.18 19.44 -22.24
N PRO A 114 13.32 19.16 -23.54
CA PRO A 114 12.37 18.31 -24.26
C PRO A 114 12.14 16.95 -23.61
N ALA A 115 13.19 16.27 -23.14
CA ALA A 115 13.08 14.98 -22.47
C ALA A 115 12.25 15.08 -21.19
N VAL A 116 12.51 16.09 -20.35
CA VAL A 116 11.80 16.30 -19.08
C VAL A 116 10.34 16.70 -19.31
N LYS A 117 10.03 17.46 -20.38
CA LYS A 117 8.64 17.74 -20.77
C LYS A 117 7.88 16.47 -21.16
N ILE A 118 8.54 15.53 -21.83
CA ILE A 118 7.96 14.23 -22.17
C ILE A 118 7.59 13.49 -20.86
N LEU A 119 8.52 13.40 -19.91
CA LEU A 119 8.28 12.71 -18.64
C LEU A 119 7.18 13.39 -17.81
N GLU A 120 7.07 14.72 -17.84
CA GLU A 120 5.96 15.47 -17.24
C GLU A 120 4.63 15.12 -17.91
N GLY A 121 4.61 15.05 -19.24
CA GLY A 121 3.46 14.57 -20.02
C GLY A 121 3.07 13.13 -19.70
N MET A 122 4.02 12.29 -19.31
CA MET A 122 3.82 10.92 -18.84
C MET A 122 3.45 10.82 -17.34
N GLY A 123 3.21 11.95 -16.66
CA GLY A 123 2.70 12.00 -15.30
C GLY A 123 3.71 12.28 -14.19
N LEU A 124 4.95 12.69 -14.52
CA LEU A 124 5.88 13.19 -13.52
C LEU A 124 5.40 14.56 -13.01
N LEU A 125 5.42 14.76 -11.68
CA LEU A 125 5.02 16.04 -11.10
C LEU A 125 5.94 17.19 -11.57
N PRO A 126 5.40 18.40 -11.81
CA PRO A 126 6.20 19.55 -12.25
C PRO A 126 7.35 19.96 -11.30
N SER A 127 7.21 19.68 -10.01
CA SER A 127 8.29 19.87 -9.03
C SER A 127 9.43 18.88 -9.25
N HIS A 128 9.10 17.62 -9.54
CA HIS A 128 10.05 16.55 -9.78
C HIS A 128 10.73 16.71 -11.15
N SER A 129 9.99 17.11 -12.17
CA SER A 129 10.55 17.35 -13.51
C SER A 129 11.58 18.48 -13.53
N ARG A 130 11.31 19.56 -12.80
CA ARG A 130 12.28 20.67 -12.65
C ARG A 130 13.54 20.25 -11.90
N TRP A 131 13.38 19.50 -10.81
CA TRP A 131 14.50 18.95 -10.07
C TRP A 131 15.35 18.00 -10.94
N LEU A 132 14.71 17.11 -11.68
CA LEU A 132 15.37 16.16 -12.58
C LEU A 132 16.14 16.89 -13.69
N SER A 133 15.59 17.98 -14.27
CA SER A 133 16.30 18.84 -15.21
C SER A 133 17.59 19.43 -14.64
N GLY A 134 17.58 19.77 -13.34
CA GLY A 134 18.75 20.26 -12.64
C GLY A 134 19.84 19.20 -12.49
N ILE A 135 19.45 18.00 -12.03
CA ILE A 135 20.39 16.87 -11.86
C ILE A 135 20.99 16.45 -13.20
N ALA A 136 20.16 16.22 -14.23
CA ALA A 136 20.65 15.79 -15.54
C ALA A 136 21.69 16.77 -16.12
N ARG A 137 21.49 18.08 -15.94
CA ARG A 137 22.48 19.09 -16.35
C ARG A 137 23.80 19.00 -15.57
N ASN A 138 23.73 18.78 -14.26
CA ASN A 138 24.93 18.66 -13.42
C ASN A 138 25.70 17.37 -13.68
N HIS A 139 24.99 16.27 -13.93
CA HIS A 139 25.58 14.96 -14.23
C HIS A 139 26.44 14.97 -15.49
N LEU A 140 26.15 15.86 -16.43
CA LEU A 140 26.78 15.95 -17.76
C LEU A 140 28.05 16.77 -17.83
N GLY A 141 28.50 17.40 -16.77
CA GLY A 141 29.68 18.27 -16.84
C GLY A 141 29.62 19.35 -17.94
N GLY A 142 28.40 19.75 -18.35
CA GLY A 142 28.18 20.81 -19.35
C GLY A 142 28.08 20.34 -20.82
N THR A 143 28.11 19.03 -21.10
CA THR A 143 27.95 18.50 -22.47
C THR A 143 26.48 18.62 -22.90
N LYS A 144 26.23 19.36 -24.00
CA LYS A 144 24.86 19.51 -24.52
C LYS A 144 24.46 18.28 -25.33
N PRO A 145 23.28 17.69 -25.08
CA PRO A 145 22.76 16.60 -25.90
C PRO A 145 22.51 17.06 -27.35
N ARG A 146 22.76 16.19 -28.31
CA ARG A 146 22.59 16.47 -29.73
C ARG A 146 21.13 16.36 -30.20
N ASN A 147 20.34 15.54 -29.48
CA ASN A 147 18.93 15.30 -29.75
C ASN A 147 18.19 14.85 -28.47
N THR A 148 16.85 14.78 -28.57
CA THR A 148 15.99 14.39 -27.44
C THR A 148 16.26 12.97 -26.95
N GLY A 149 16.67 12.04 -27.82
CA GLY A 149 16.98 10.66 -27.43
C GLY A 149 18.24 10.58 -26.56
N GLU A 150 19.30 11.32 -26.94
CA GLU A 150 20.52 11.43 -26.14
C GLU A 150 20.22 12.11 -24.80
N GLU A 151 19.38 13.15 -24.80
CA GLU A 151 18.93 13.81 -23.60
C GLU A 151 18.12 12.87 -22.66
N MET A 152 17.25 12.03 -23.24
CA MET A 152 16.49 11.04 -22.45
C MET A 152 17.42 10.00 -21.81
N GLY A 153 18.45 9.54 -22.54
CA GLY A 153 19.48 8.67 -21.98
C GLY A 153 20.19 9.30 -20.79
N GLN A 154 20.56 10.58 -20.91
CA GLN A 154 21.21 11.33 -19.83
C GLN A 154 20.30 11.51 -18.61
N VAL A 155 19.02 11.77 -18.83
CA VAL A 155 18.01 11.85 -17.75
C VAL A 155 17.84 10.48 -17.07
N ARG A 156 17.81 9.40 -17.86
CA ARG A 156 17.76 8.04 -17.33
C ARG A 156 18.95 7.75 -16.41
N ASP A 157 20.16 7.99 -16.90
CA ASP A 157 21.38 7.73 -16.13
C ASP A 157 21.41 8.55 -14.83
N ALA A 158 21.11 9.84 -14.91
CA ALA A 158 21.05 10.71 -13.72
C ALA A 158 19.99 10.28 -12.71
N LEU A 159 18.83 9.77 -13.16
CA LEU A 159 17.76 9.30 -12.31
C LEU A 159 18.11 7.94 -11.67
N THR A 160 18.68 7.01 -12.44
CA THR A 160 19.10 5.71 -11.93
C THR A 160 20.24 5.83 -10.91
N ASP A 161 21.25 6.66 -11.18
CA ASP A 161 22.34 6.95 -10.23
C ASP A 161 21.80 7.55 -8.93
N TYR A 162 20.86 8.49 -9.03
CA TYR A 162 20.19 9.03 -7.85
C TYR A 162 19.47 7.94 -7.04
N CYS A 163 18.78 7.02 -7.70
CA CYS A 163 18.07 5.93 -7.04
C CYS A 163 19.03 4.95 -6.35
N HIS A 164 20.15 4.65 -6.97
CA HIS A 164 21.20 3.84 -6.36
C HIS A 164 21.79 4.52 -5.12
N ASP A 165 22.08 5.82 -5.19
CA ASP A 165 22.52 6.59 -4.04
C ASP A 165 21.50 6.60 -2.89
N VAL A 166 20.21 6.67 -3.23
CA VAL A 166 19.11 6.56 -2.26
C VAL A 166 19.10 5.17 -1.64
N ALA A 167 19.22 4.10 -2.43
CA ALA A 167 19.21 2.73 -1.95
C ALA A 167 20.38 2.46 -1.00
N VAL A 168 21.60 2.87 -1.36
CA VAL A 168 22.81 2.73 -0.52
C VAL A 168 22.65 3.45 0.83
N ARG A 169 22.04 4.62 0.85
CA ARG A 169 21.79 5.35 2.12
C ARG A 169 20.83 4.65 3.08
N HIS A 170 19.98 3.76 2.57
CA HIS A 170 18.97 3.02 3.34
C HIS A 170 19.35 1.54 3.52
N GLU A 171 20.50 1.11 3.01
CA GLU A 171 21.00 -0.23 3.18
C GLU A 171 21.40 -0.48 4.64
N LEU A 172 20.96 -1.60 5.18
CA LEU A 172 21.29 -2.00 6.53
C LEU A 172 22.27 -3.19 6.49
N PRO A 173 23.30 -3.17 7.33
CA PRO A 173 24.27 -4.26 7.37
C PRO A 173 23.65 -5.55 7.91
N GLY A 174 24.17 -6.69 7.45
CA GLY A 174 23.78 -8.01 7.92
C GLY A 174 22.43 -8.47 7.35
N ASN A 175 21.70 -9.24 8.15
CA ASN A 175 20.39 -9.79 7.79
C ASN A 175 19.30 -9.31 8.75
N PRO A 176 18.88 -8.02 8.64
CA PRO A 176 17.89 -7.42 9.53
C PRO A 176 16.52 -8.07 9.35
N ALA A 177 15.68 -7.95 10.37
CA ALA A 177 14.27 -8.33 10.25
C ALA A 177 13.56 -7.44 9.22
N ARG A 178 12.78 -8.03 8.30
CA ARG A 178 12.01 -7.34 7.27
C ARG A 178 10.58 -7.16 7.76
N ILE A 179 10.13 -5.92 7.86
CA ILE A 179 8.84 -5.54 8.44
C ILE A 179 8.07 -4.69 7.44
N LEU A 180 6.87 -5.14 7.07
CA LEU A 180 5.96 -4.36 6.23
C LEU A 180 5.02 -3.53 7.10
N VAL A 181 5.03 -2.21 6.90
CA VAL A 181 4.13 -1.27 7.58
C VAL A 181 3.24 -0.55 6.56
N GLY A 182 2.13 0.03 7.00
CA GLY A 182 1.20 0.76 6.12
C GLY A 182 -0.24 0.63 6.58
N THR A 183 -1.16 1.27 5.86
CA THR A 183 -2.59 1.25 6.21
C THR A 183 -3.20 -0.15 6.05
N PRO A 184 -4.33 -0.45 6.73
CA PRO A 184 -5.08 -1.68 6.49
C PRO A 184 -5.47 -1.82 5.01
N GLY A 185 -5.44 -3.04 4.48
CA GLY A 185 -5.84 -3.32 3.08
C GLY A 185 -4.80 -2.99 2.01
N THR A 186 -3.59 -2.55 2.36
CA THR A 186 -2.51 -2.27 1.38
C THR A 186 -1.77 -3.52 0.89
N GLY A 187 -2.23 -4.71 1.17
CA GLY A 187 -1.61 -5.94 0.67
C GLY A 187 -0.35 -6.40 1.41
N LYS A 188 -0.06 -5.88 2.63
CA LYS A 188 1.13 -6.27 3.41
C LYS A 188 1.31 -7.78 3.55
N THR A 189 0.33 -8.45 4.13
CA THR A 189 0.38 -9.91 4.36
C THR A 189 0.48 -10.70 3.07
N THR A 190 -0.26 -10.32 2.02
CA THR A 190 -0.18 -10.96 0.69
C THR A 190 1.21 -10.80 0.09
N THR A 191 1.78 -9.61 0.15
CA THR A 191 3.14 -9.33 -0.32
C THR A 191 4.17 -10.11 0.47
N LEU A 192 3.99 -10.21 1.81
CA LEU A 192 4.84 -11.00 2.66
C LEU A 192 4.81 -12.48 2.26
N CYS A 193 3.64 -13.05 2.00
CA CYS A 193 3.50 -14.41 1.50
C CYS A 193 4.25 -14.63 0.17
N LYS A 194 4.14 -13.69 -0.78
CA LYS A 194 4.89 -13.75 -2.04
C LYS A 194 6.40 -13.75 -1.81
N TRP A 195 6.86 -12.87 -0.93
CA TRP A 195 8.28 -12.76 -0.62
C TRP A 195 8.81 -14.02 0.06
N ILE A 196 8.11 -14.52 1.10
CA ILE A 196 8.45 -15.76 1.78
C ILE A 196 8.50 -16.93 0.80
N THR A 197 7.51 -17.05 -0.10
CA THR A 197 7.49 -18.11 -1.13
C THR A 197 8.72 -18.04 -2.02
N ARG A 198 9.06 -16.86 -2.52
CA ARG A 198 10.22 -16.67 -3.38
C ARG A 198 11.52 -17.08 -2.68
N GLU A 199 11.72 -16.63 -1.44
CA GLU A 199 12.93 -16.95 -0.67
C GLU A 199 12.98 -18.44 -0.31
N SER A 200 11.85 -19.04 0.08
CA SER A 200 11.80 -20.48 0.40
C SER A 200 12.05 -21.37 -0.82
N LEU A 201 11.55 -20.96 -2.00
CA LEU A 201 11.80 -21.72 -3.24
C LEU A 201 13.22 -21.53 -3.77
N SER A 202 13.88 -20.40 -3.49
CA SER A 202 15.27 -20.20 -3.85
C SER A 202 16.21 -21.10 -3.05
N GLY A 203 15.80 -21.51 -1.86
CA GLY A 203 16.53 -22.44 -1.00
C GLY A 203 17.88 -21.93 -0.47
N ASN A 204 18.18 -20.64 -0.67
CA ASN A 204 19.50 -20.08 -0.35
C ASN A 204 19.69 -19.87 1.15
N GLN A 205 18.62 -19.57 1.89
CA GLN A 205 18.67 -19.28 3.31
C GLN A 205 17.42 -19.78 4.04
N PRO A 206 17.52 -20.21 5.31
CA PRO A 206 16.36 -20.52 6.13
C PRO A 206 15.46 -19.28 6.28
N VAL A 207 14.15 -19.51 6.37
CA VAL A 207 13.15 -18.45 6.54
C VAL A 207 12.43 -18.62 7.88
N ARG A 208 12.25 -17.54 8.62
CA ARG A 208 11.45 -17.47 9.84
C ARG A 208 10.46 -16.33 9.74
N VAL A 209 9.26 -16.56 10.23
CA VAL A 209 8.15 -15.59 10.15
C VAL A 209 7.54 -15.42 11.53
N TRP A 210 7.33 -14.18 11.92
CA TRP A 210 6.57 -13.81 13.11
C TRP A 210 5.32 -13.05 12.70
N ARG A 211 4.17 -13.51 13.19
CA ARG A 211 2.90 -12.84 13.06
C ARG A 211 2.49 -12.30 14.42
N LEU A 212 2.74 -11.05 14.65
CA LEU A 212 2.57 -10.43 15.95
C LEU A 212 1.31 -9.57 16.00
N ASP A 213 0.71 -9.49 17.18
CA ASP A 213 -0.37 -8.56 17.44
C ASP A 213 0.20 -7.14 17.62
N GLY A 214 -0.61 -6.14 17.25
CA GLY A 214 -0.33 -4.74 17.46
C GLY A 214 -1.39 -4.12 18.38
N PRO A 215 -1.79 -2.86 18.13
CA PRO A 215 -2.94 -2.23 18.82
C PRO A 215 -4.24 -3.03 18.67
N SER A 216 -4.33 -3.84 17.63
CA SER A 216 -5.38 -4.81 17.37
C SER A 216 -4.81 -6.21 17.13
N PRO A 217 -5.60 -7.29 17.37
CA PRO A 217 -5.18 -8.65 17.07
C PRO A 217 -4.87 -8.81 15.58
N ASN A 218 -3.77 -9.49 15.26
CA ASN A 218 -3.44 -9.88 13.90
C ASN A 218 -4.14 -11.19 13.54
N THR A 219 -5.19 -11.10 12.73
CA THR A 219 -6.03 -12.23 12.30
C THR A 219 -5.64 -12.80 10.94
N ALA A 220 -4.40 -12.59 10.48
CA ALA A 220 -3.92 -13.05 9.17
C ALA A 220 -3.79 -14.59 9.10
N GLU A 221 -4.90 -15.32 9.16
CA GLU A 221 -4.92 -16.79 9.06
C GLU A 221 -4.28 -17.29 7.77
N PHE A 222 -4.44 -16.53 6.68
CA PHE A 222 -3.83 -16.83 5.39
C PHE A 222 -2.31 -17.03 5.50
N LEU A 223 -1.61 -16.22 6.29
CA LEU A 223 -0.17 -16.34 6.50
C LEU A 223 0.20 -17.66 7.20
N ASN A 224 -0.60 -18.13 8.14
CA ASN A 224 -0.37 -19.42 8.82
C ASN A 224 -0.49 -20.59 7.83
N VAL A 225 -1.61 -20.63 7.10
CA VAL A 225 -1.84 -21.69 6.09
C VAL A 225 -0.73 -21.68 5.03
N HIS A 226 -0.30 -20.48 4.63
CA HIS A 226 0.76 -20.33 3.66
C HIS A 226 2.12 -20.83 4.21
N GLY A 227 2.42 -20.49 5.47
CA GLY A 227 3.61 -20.98 6.17
C GLY A 227 3.64 -22.51 6.29
N GLU A 228 2.49 -23.14 6.61
CA GLU A 228 2.37 -24.59 6.66
C GLU A 228 2.65 -25.24 5.29
N LEU A 229 2.13 -24.69 4.20
CA LEU A 229 2.37 -25.18 2.83
C LEU A 229 3.86 -25.11 2.45
N LEU A 230 4.57 -24.08 2.90
CA LEU A 230 5.99 -23.88 2.63
C LEU A 230 6.90 -24.55 3.66
N GLN A 231 6.34 -25.18 4.69
CA GLN A 231 7.08 -25.71 5.85
C GLN A 231 7.91 -24.63 6.57
N VAL A 232 7.45 -23.38 6.52
CA VAL A 232 8.03 -22.22 7.20
C VAL A 232 7.25 -21.97 8.50
N PRO A 233 7.89 -22.08 9.68
CA PRO A 233 7.17 -21.83 10.92
C PRO A 233 6.75 -20.36 11.06
N VAL A 234 5.48 -20.16 11.43
CA VAL A 234 4.89 -18.84 11.74
C VAL A 234 4.66 -18.75 13.23
N GLU A 235 5.47 -17.97 13.91
CA GLU A 235 5.46 -17.81 15.36
C GLU A 235 4.60 -16.60 15.77
N ARG A 236 4.00 -16.64 16.97
CA ARG A 236 3.15 -15.56 17.49
C ARG A 236 3.83 -14.70 18.55
N THR A 237 5.01 -15.09 18.98
CA THR A 237 5.82 -14.35 19.96
C THR A 237 7.26 -14.22 19.44
N PHE A 238 7.92 -13.13 19.78
CA PHE A 238 9.29 -12.85 19.31
C PHE A 238 10.36 -13.31 20.32
N ASP A 239 10.02 -14.19 21.24
CA ASP A 239 10.82 -14.53 22.42
C ASP A 239 12.16 -15.23 22.13
N ASN A 240 12.35 -15.78 20.94
CA ASN A 240 13.59 -16.53 20.59
C ASN A 240 14.27 -15.99 19.34
N ALA A 241 14.05 -14.74 18.99
CA ALA A 241 14.64 -14.17 17.79
C ALA A 241 16.16 -14.05 17.83
N ASP A 242 16.74 -13.93 19.02
CA ASP A 242 18.18 -13.93 19.27
C ASP A 242 18.84 -15.30 19.07
N LYS A 243 18.07 -16.40 19.16
CA LYS A 243 18.53 -17.77 18.94
C LYS A 243 18.48 -18.20 17.48
N VAL A 244 17.92 -17.36 16.61
CA VAL A 244 17.83 -17.66 15.18
C VAL A 244 19.20 -17.48 14.52
N PRO A 245 19.68 -18.43 13.71
CA PRO A 245 20.96 -18.31 13.00
C PRO A 245 21.04 -16.99 12.21
N VAL A 246 22.27 -16.43 12.15
CA VAL A 246 22.51 -15.11 11.54
C VAL A 246 22.15 -15.06 10.05
N ASP A 247 22.27 -16.19 9.37
CA ASP A 247 21.94 -16.36 7.95
C ASP A 247 20.43 -16.51 7.67
N THR A 248 19.59 -16.61 8.72
CA THR A 248 18.15 -16.77 8.57
C THR A 248 17.47 -15.47 8.14
N LEU A 249 16.64 -15.55 7.11
CA LEU A 249 15.77 -14.47 6.68
C LEU A 249 14.60 -14.32 7.68
N LYS A 250 14.46 -13.11 8.22
CA LYS A 250 13.49 -12.81 9.28
C LYS A 250 12.38 -11.91 8.71
N PHE A 251 11.15 -12.34 8.83
CA PHE A 251 9.97 -11.58 8.39
C PHE A 251 9.02 -11.36 9.57
N VAL A 252 8.50 -10.15 9.69
CA VAL A 252 7.54 -9.80 10.74
C VAL A 252 6.30 -9.18 10.11
N ASP A 253 5.14 -9.79 10.35
CA ASP A 253 3.83 -9.27 9.97
C ASP A 253 3.18 -8.57 11.16
N LEU A 254 2.84 -7.30 10.97
CA LEU A 254 2.17 -6.45 11.94
C LEU A 254 0.86 -5.92 11.38
N PRO A 255 -0.16 -5.68 12.23
CA PRO A 255 -1.39 -5.05 11.80
C PRO A 255 -1.16 -3.69 11.16
N GLY A 256 -2.02 -3.32 10.20
CA GLY A 256 -2.00 -2.00 9.61
C GLY A 256 -2.47 -0.93 10.59
N VAL A 257 -1.92 0.27 10.47
CA VAL A 257 -2.32 1.46 11.21
C VAL A 257 -3.09 2.38 10.26
N ALA A 258 -4.29 2.81 10.63
CA ALA A 258 -5.10 3.69 9.79
C ALA A 258 -4.41 5.07 9.63
N ALA A 259 -4.54 5.66 8.44
CA ALA A 259 -4.03 7.01 8.22
C ALA A 259 -4.74 7.99 9.17
N GLY A 260 -3.95 8.78 9.90
CA GLY A 260 -4.44 9.71 10.93
C GLY A 260 -4.54 9.12 12.33
N ASP A 261 -4.38 7.82 12.54
CA ASP A 261 -4.27 7.20 13.86
C ASP A 261 -2.85 7.42 14.44
N THR A 262 -2.65 8.58 15.05
CA THR A 262 -1.37 8.96 15.65
C THR A 262 -0.98 8.06 16.81
N ALA A 263 -1.94 7.63 17.63
CA ALA A 263 -1.70 6.74 18.77
C ALA A 263 -1.24 5.35 18.30
N GLY A 264 -1.92 4.80 17.28
CA GLY A 264 -1.50 3.55 16.64
C GLY A 264 -0.12 3.65 15.98
N LEU A 265 0.22 4.79 15.39
CA LEU A 265 1.53 5.04 14.80
C LEU A 265 2.65 5.09 15.86
N GLU A 266 2.40 5.76 17.00
CA GLU A 266 3.34 5.81 18.12
C GLU A 266 3.56 4.42 18.74
N GLU A 267 2.50 3.63 18.90
CA GLU A 267 2.59 2.24 19.36
C GLU A 267 3.41 1.39 18.39
N LEU A 268 3.12 1.47 17.09
CA LEU A 268 3.90 0.80 16.06
C LEU A 268 5.37 1.22 16.13
N GLY A 269 5.65 2.51 16.29
CA GLY A 269 7.02 3.02 16.46
C GLY A 269 7.71 2.47 17.72
N ARG A 270 6.98 2.22 18.80
CA ARG A 270 7.50 1.55 20.00
C ARG A 270 7.84 0.09 19.72
N GLN A 271 6.96 -0.64 19.05
CA GLN A 271 7.15 -2.04 18.67
C GLN A 271 8.36 -2.21 17.75
N LEU A 272 8.53 -1.35 16.75
CA LEU A 272 9.66 -1.42 15.82
C LEU A 272 11.02 -1.34 16.49
N ARG A 273 11.12 -0.68 17.64
CA ARG A 273 12.38 -0.62 18.41
C ARG A 273 12.84 -1.98 18.94
N PHE A 274 11.93 -2.92 19.18
CA PHE A 274 12.29 -4.28 19.61
C PHE A 274 12.99 -5.11 18.52
N PHE A 275 12.83 -4.70 17.26
CA PHE A 275 13.39 -5.43 16.12
C PHE A 275 14.66 -4.79 15.57
N ALA A 276 15.12 -3.69 16.16
CA ALA A 276 16.28 -2.96 15.65
C ALA A 276 17.58 -3.77 15.73
N PRO A 277 18.41 -3.81 14.65
CA PRO A 277 18.16 -3.16 13.36
C PRO A 277 17.12 -3.92 12.53
N ALA A 278 16.18 -3.19 11.93
CA ALA A 278 15.13 -3.74 11.10
C ALA A 278 14.96 -2.96 9.79
N GLN A 279 14.74 -3.68 8.70
CA GLN A 279 14.35 -3.10 7.42
C GLN A 279 12.82 -2.85 7.43
N VAL A 280 12.43 -1.61 7.71
CA VAL A 280 11.02 -1.20 7.77
C VAL A 280 10.60 -0.66 6.42
N LEU A 281 9.68 -1.35 5.76
CA LEU A 281 9.24 -1.03 4.41
C LEU A 281 7.78 -0.54 4.43
N LEU A 282 7.55 0.67 3.91
CA LEU A 282 6.22 1.21 3.77
C LEU A 282 5.52 0.60 2.56
N THR A 283 4.41 -0.08 2.80
CA THR A 283 3.58 -0.70 1.76
C THR A 283 2.47 0.26 1.35
N LEU A 284 2.45 0.62 0.06
CA LEU A 284 1.50 1.55 -0.54
C LEU A 284 0.72 0.86 -1.67
N ASN A 285 -0.60 1.00 -1.66
CA ASN A 285 -1.48 0.54 -2.74
C ASN A 285 -1.52 1.61 -3.84
N VAL A 286 -0.88 1.37 -4.99
CA VAL A 286 -0.75 2.34 -6.08
C VAL A 286 -2.06 2.59 -6.85
N ALA A 287 -3.11 1.80 -6.64
CA ALA A 287 -4.43 2.09 -7.17
C ALA A 287 -5.03 3.40 -6.60
N TYR A 288 -4.54 3.85 -5.42
CA TYR A 288 -4.94 5.15 -4.87
C TYR A 288 -4.36 6.31 -5.69
N ASP A 289 -5.00 7.48 -5.59
CA ASP A 289 -4.47 8.70 -6.18
C ASP A 289 -3.13 9.11 -5.55
N LEU A 290 -2.30 9.81 -6.33
CA LEU A 290 -0.95 10.18 -5.91
C LEU A 290 -0.94 11.08 -4.67
N GLY A 291 -1.94 11.98 -4.52
CA GLY A 291 -2.06 12.86 -3.36
C GLY A 291 -2.29 12.07 -2.08
N THR A 292 -3.15 11.07 -2.12
CA THR A 292 -3.39 10.12 -1.01
C THR A 292 -2.14 9.33 -0.69
N LEU A 293 -1.43 8.79 -1.69
CA LEU A 293 -0.18 8.05 -1.49
C LEU A 293 0.90 8.88 -0.81
N LEU A 294 1.11 10.12 -1.26
CA LEU A 294 2.07 11.05 -0.64
C LEU A 294 1.64 11.46 0.77
N SER A 295 0.34 11.59 1.04
CA SER A 295 -0.19 11.84 2.38
C SER A 295 0.07 10.67 3.32
N HIS A 296 -0.17 9.44 2.87
CA HIS A 296 0.16 8.23 3.63
C HIS A 296 1.67 8.15 3.90
N ALA A 297 2.51 8.34 2.88
CA ALA A 297 3.95 8.32 3.05
C ALA A 297 4.43 9.37 4.08
N ARG A 298 3.83 10.56 4.06
CA ARG A 298 4.11 11.61 5.06
C ARG A 298 3.68 11.19 6.47
N PHE A 299 2.50 10.58 6.61
CA PHE A 299 2.02 10.11 7.91
C PHE A 299 2.98 9.07 8.51
N PHE A 300 3.42 8.09 7.71
CA PHE A 300 4.34 7.04 8.15
C PHE A 300 5.81 7.50 8.25
N SER A 301 6.18 8.70 7.79
CA SER A 301 7.57 9.18 7.82
C SER A 301 8.13 9.40 9.24
N ALA A 302 7.29 9.35 10.27
CA ALA A 302 7.71 9.33 11.67
C ALA A 302 8.37 8.00 12.09
N LEU A 303 8.22 6.94 11.27
CA LEU A 303 8.85 5.64 11.50
C LEU A 303 10.23 5.59 10.80
N PRO A 304 11.14 4.70 11.24
CA PRO A 304 12.46 4.52 10.64
C PRO A 304 12.36 3.74 9.31
N LEU A 305 11.75 4.34 8.30
CA LEU A 305 11.52 3.69 7.01
C LEU A 305 12.84 3.50 6.25
N SER A 306 13.01 2.32 5.64
CA SER A 306 14.16 1.96 4.81
C SER A 306 13.82 1.86 3.32
N GLY A 307 12.54 1.87 2.94
CA GLY A 307 12.12 1.77 1.55
C GLY A 307 10.61 1.63 1.38
N LEU A 308 10.21 1.50 0.13
CA LEU A 308 8.83 1.36 -0.31
C LEU A 308 8.59 -0.03 -0.90
N VAL A 309 7.41 -0.57 -0.64
CA VAL A 309 6.83 -1.70 -1.36
C VAL A 309 5.54 -1.21 -2.00
N LEU A 310 5.45 -1.27 -3.33
CA LEU A 310 4.31 -0.82 -4.08
C LEU A 310 3.45 -2.01 -4.50
N THR A 311 2.17 -1.98 -4.15
CA THR A 311 1.23 -3.08 -4.37
C THR A 311 0.12 -2.69 -5.34
N HIS A 312 -0.67 -3.66 -5.81
CA HIS A 312 -1.74 -3.47 -6.79
C HIS A 312 -1.21 -2.86 -8.11
N MET A 313 0.01 -3.30 -8.51
CA MET A 313 0.61 -2.85 -9.76
C MET A 313 -0.17 -3.30 -10.99
N ASP A 314 -0.95 -4.37 -10.86
CA ASP A 314 -1.89 -4.89 -11.87
C ASP A 314 -3.12 -3.98 -12.08
N GLU A 315 -3.47 -3.16 -11.08
CA GLU A 315 -4.60 -2.21 -11.17
C GLU A 315 -4.17 -0.81 -11.64
N GLU A 316 -2.88 -0.51 -11.62
CA GLU A 316 -2.34 0.82 -11.94
C GLU A 316 -1.12 0.72 -12.85
N PRO A 317 -1.30 0.83 -14.17
CA PRO A 317 -0.21 0.71 -15.14
C PRO A 317 0.71 1.94 -15.18
N ARG A 318 0.34 3.06 -14.55
CA ARG A 318 1.09 4.30 -14.62
C ARG A 318 2.31 4.31 -13.70
N LEU A 319 3.45 3.88 -14.19
CA LEU A 319 4.72 3.85 -13.46
C LEU A 319 5.21 5.23 -12.99
N SER A 320 4.66 6.33 -13.51
CA SER A 320 4.94 7.68 -13.00
C SER A 320 4.65 7.84 -11.51
N LYS A 321 3.71 7.08 -10.93
CA LYS A 321 3.46 7.08 -9.49
C LYS A 321 4.65 6.56 -8.70
N CYS A 322 5.32 5.51 -9.21
CA CYS A 322 6.53 4.95 -8.59
C CYS A 322 7.63 6.01 -8.49
N TRP A 323 7.87 6.73 -9.59
CA TRP A 323 8.85 7.81 -9.64
C TRP A 323 8.50 8.99 -8.73
N ASN A 324 7.24 9.42 -8.75
CA ASN A 324 6.79 10.50 -7.88
C ASN A 324 6.89 10.14 -6.39
N LEU A 325 6.61 8.89 -6.03
CA LEU A 325 6.76 8.40 -4.66
C LEU A 325 8.22 8.35 -4.25
N MET A 326 9.10 7.77 -5.06
CA MET A 326 10.53 7.67 -4.78
C MET A 326 11.17 9.06 -4.63
N LEU A 327 10.89 9.97 -5.56
CA LEU A 327 11.41 11.33 -5.52
C LEU A 327 10.81 12.15 -4.35
N GLY A 328 9.52 11.97 -4.06
CA GLY A 328 8.84 12.70 -2.99
C GLY A 328 9.16 12.22 -1.59
N THR A 329 9.52 10.96 -1.41
CA THR A 329 9.84 10.36 -0.11
C THR A 329 11.34 10.22 0.15
N GLN A 330 12.15 10.19 -0.90
CA GLN A 330 13.57 9.82 -0.87
C GLN A 330 13.83 8.41 -0.32
N LEU A 331 12.86 7.52 -0.51
CA LEU A 331 12.96 6.10 -0.16
C LEU A 331 13.08 5.27 -1.44
N PRO A 332 13.95 4.24 -1.47
CA PRO A 332 14.04 3.35 -2.62
C PRO A 332 12.77 2.52 -2.75
N VAL A 333 12.32 2.25 -3.97
CA VAL A 333 11.34 1.22 -4.24
C VAL A 333 12.05 -0.13 -4.20
N VAL A 334 11.79 -0.91 -3.15
CA VAL A 334 12.47 -2.20 -2.92
C VAL A 334 11.78 -3.31 -3.72
N HIS A 335 10.45 -3.35 -3.67
CA HIS A 335 9.67 -4.36 -4.38
C HIS A 335 8.39 -3.79 -4.98
N LEU A 336 7.98 -4.42 -6.07
CA LEU A 336 6.68 -4.27 -6.72
C LEU A 336 5.88 -5.56 -6.56
N SER A 337 4.60 -5.44 -6.23
CA SER A 337 3.68 -6.56 -6.10
C SER A 337 2.38 -6.25 -6.86
N GLY A 338 2.06 -7.08 -7.84
CA GLY A 338 0.80 -7.02 -8.58
C GLY A 338 0.01 -8.30 -8.40
N GLY A 339 -1.22 -8.37 -8.89
CA GLY A 339 -2.02 -9.57 -9.01
C GLY A 339 -2.17 -10.46 -7.77
N GLN A 340 -2.82 -11.61 -7.96
CA GLN A 340 -3.09 -12.57 -6.90
C GLN A 340 -2.18 -13.80 -6.93
N ASN A 341 -1.32 -13.92 -7.96
CA ASN A 341 -0.44 -15.08 -8.11
C ASN A 341 0.69 -15.04 -7.08
N VAL A 342 0.88 -16.14 -6.39
CA VAL A 342 1.98 -16.33 -5.43
C VAL A 342 2.86 -17.45 -5.97
N PRO A 343 4.13 -17.22 -6.25
CA PRO A 343 4.97 -16.02 -6.08
C PRO A 343 5.05 -15.09 -7.31
N GLY A 344 4.31 -15.36 -8.38
CA GLY A 344 4.54 -14.81 -9.73
C GLY A 344 4.61 -13.30 -9.82
N ASP A 345 3.64 -12.58 -9.23
CA ASP A 345 3.51 -11.13 -9.41
C ASP A 345 4.27 -10.35 -8.32
N PHE A 346 5.55 -10.68 -8.13
CA PHE A 346 6.42 -10.05 -7.15
C PHE A 346 7.84 -9.91 -7.69
N ARG A 347 8.30 -8.66 -7.88
CA ARG A 347 9.61 -8.37 -8.46
C ARG A 347 10.35 -7.26 -7.70
N PRO A 348 11.70 -7.20 -7.80
CA PRO A 348 12.46 -6.08 -7.25
C PRO A 348 12.13 -4.79 -8.03
N GLY A 349 12.24 -3.66 -7.35
CA GLY A 349 12.06 -2.32 -7.92
C GLY A 349 13.37 -1.78 -8.52
N LEU A 350 13.90 -2.43 -9.56
CA LEU A 350 15.14 -2.00 -10.21
C LEU A 350 14.93 -0.70 -11.00
N PRO A 351 15.67 0.38 -10.71
CA PRO A 351 15.46 1.68 -11.33
C PRO A 351 15.56 1.65 -12.86
N GLU A 352 16.52 0.91 -13.43
CA GLU A 352 16.73 0.80 -14.86
C GLU A 352 15.51 0.17 -15.54
N GLN A 353 15.05 -0.95 -14.99
CA GLN A 353 13.88 -1.66 -15.51
C GLN A 353 12.62 -0.82 -15.39
N LEU A 354 12.41 -0.16 -14.24
CA LEU A 354 11.28 0.75 -14.03
C LEU A 354 11.27 1.91 -15.03
N PHE A 355 12.43 2.43 -15.40
CA PHE A 355 12.53 3.52 -16.35
C PHE A 355 12.23 3.04 -17.77
N ASP A 356 12.78 1.89 -18.16
CA ASP A 356 12.55 1.31 -19.48
C ASP A 356 11.07 0.92 -19.66
N ASP A 357 10.46 0.24 -18.66
CA ASP A 357 9.03 -0.08 -18.63
C ASP A 357 8.16 1.20 -18.71
N TRP A 358 8.57 2.28 -18.04
CA TRP A 358 7.85 3.56 -18.10
C TRP A 358 7.87 4.20 -19.47
N LEU A 359 9.02 4.17 -20.17
CA LEU A 359 9.14 4.73 -21.51
C LEU A 359 8.41 3.91 -22.58
N THR A 360 8.45 2.59 -22.47
CA THR A 360 7.82 1.70 -23.47
C THR A 360 6.32 1.61 -23.27
N GLY A 361 5.80 1.92 -22.07
CA GLY A 361 4.42 1.66 -21.69
C GLY A 361 4.12 0.16 -21.61
N GLU A 362 5.15 -0.68 -21.63
CA GLU A 362 5.00 -2.11 -21.42
C GLU A 362 4.78 -2.36 -19.92
N GLU A 363 3.63 -2.91 -19.60
CA GLU A 363 3.35 -3.47 -18.29
C GLU A 363 4.34 -4.62 -18.08
N GLY A 364 5.19 -4.49 -17.07
CA GLY A 364 6.05 -5.62 -16.70
C GLY A 364 5.19 -6.81 -16.33
N ALA A 365 5.16 -7.81 -17.18
CA ALA A 365 4.48 -9.09 -17.00
C ALA A 365 5.04 -9.87 -15.80
#